data_c388087951afc6a2d09c126aa9476cf6
#
_entry.id   c388087951afc6a2d09c126aa9476cf6
#
_cell.length_a   1.000
_cell.length_b   1.000
_cell.length_c   1.000
_cell.angle_alpha   90.00
_cell.angle_beta   90.00
_cell.angle_gamma   90.00
#
_symmetry.space_group_name_H-M   'P 1'
#
loop_
_entity.id
_entity.type
_entity.pdbx_description
1 polymer ?
#
loop_
_entity_poly.entity_id
_entity_poly.type
_entity_poly.pdbx_seq_one_letter_code
_entity_poly.pdbx_strand_id
1 'polypeptide(L)'
;MKHLVIRNLGPLKEADVELKRINVIIGSQSSGKSCLLKTACYCTWVEKRIELTQTEDFFARDGNFLKELERFHKLKGYIKEDTFISYESDFMSFSFDNATKSFTFDWMEERWNYRRSKVTYIPAERNLVAAIPNWFQVKFADDNIRDFMADWETARQATANDLSVLNLDVSYHYDANTKSDKVQVADGVTLDFTNTSSGLQSVIPLFVHLSHITKIKHDRIESFANIQENSVLLSKLDEEDKRDVYTNYVHTHHCDIFLEEPEANLFPPTQSNLVEWLLSLTKGEQPNNLFVATHSPYILNTFLEKLDDDINLFFTDNQEGQMLVKSATESNLQEIYDYGVDAFFNIETLG
;
A
#
# COMPACT_ATOMS: atom_id res chain seq x y z
N MET A 1 6.01 -8.71 -14.20
CA MET A 1 6.54 -7.34 -13.95
C MET A 1 5.37 -6.39 -14.02
N LYS A 2 5.34 -5.31 -13.22
CA LYS A 2 4.24 -4.32 -13.27
C LYS A 2 4.78 -2.98 -13.78
N HIS A 3 4.05 -2.32 -14.68
CA HIS A 3 4.43 -1.04 -15.25
C HIS A 3 3.28 -0.04 -15.10
N LEU A 4 3.58 1.16 -14.60
CA LEU A 4 2.60 2.21 -14.33
C LEU A 4 3.01 3.51 -15.01
N VAL A 5 2.13 4.04 -15.85
CA VAL A 5 2.30 5.36 -16.47
C VAL A 5 1.19 6.29 -15.97
N ILE A 6 1.57 7.46 -15.47
CA ILE A 6 0.65 8.52 -15.06
C ILE A 6 1.04 9.80 -15.76
N ARG A 7 0.06 10.49 -16.35
CA ARG A 7 0.27 11.84 -16.91
C ARG A 7 -0.80 12.79 -16.41
N ASN A 8 -0.39 13.99 -16.04
CA ASN A 8 -1.24 15.11 -15.66
C ASN A 8 -2.25 14.79 -14.54
N LEU A 9 -1.80 14.10 -13.47
CA LEU A 9 -2.63 13.79 -12.28
C LEU A 9 -2.11 14.56 -11.05
N GLY A 10 -2.91 15.50 -10.55
CA GLY A 10 -2.54 16.34 -9.42
C GLY A 10 -1.23 17.10 -9.69
N PRO A 11 -0.23 17.02 -8.81
CA PRO A 11 1.07 17.64 -9.02
C PRO A 11 1.90 16.91 -10.08
N LEU A 12 1.65 15.62 -10.33
CA LEU A 12 2.43 14.81 -11.25
C LEU A 12 2.17 15.22 -12.69
N LYS A 13 3.21 15.67 -13.38
CA LYS A 13 3.20 15.88 -14.82
C LYS A 13 3.37 14.55 -15.53
N GLU A 14 4.34 13.77 -15.11
CA GLU A 14 4.61 12.46 -15.68
C GLU A 14 5.27 11.54 -14.62
N ALA A 15 4.84 10.29 -14.60
CA ALA A 15 5.50 9.17 -13.97
C ALA A 15 5.42 7.99 -14.92
N ASP A 16 6.56 7.39 -15.23
CA ASP A 16 6.70 6.21 -16.06
C ASP A 16 7.62 5.25 -15.31
N VAL A 17 7.03 4.25 -14.63
CA VAL A 17 7.74 3.48 -13.61
C VAL A 17 7.48 1.99 -13.72
N GLU A 18 8.54 1.21 -13.64
CA GLU A 18 8.47 -0.22 -13.43
C GLU A 18 8.40 -0.50 -11.93
N LEU A 19 7.42 -1.29 -11.50
CA LEU A 19 7.21 -1.63 -10.10
C LEU A 19 7.80 -3.00 -9.81
N LYS A 20 8.65 -3.07 -8.79
CA LYS A 20 9.24 -4.30 -8.26
C LYS A 20 8.49 -4.77 -7.01
N ARG A 21 9.06 -5.74 -6.31
CA ARG A 21 8.52 -6.23 -5.04
C ARG A 21 8.53 -5.16 -3.96
N ILE A 22 9.61 -4.37 -3.88
CA ILE A 22 9.76 -3.28 -2.93
C ILE A 22 9.98 -1.99 -3.70
N ASN A 23 9.13 -1.00 -3.44
CA ASN A 23 9.16 0.30 -4.11
C ASN A 23 9.17 1.41 -3.07
N VAL A 24 10.23 2.22 -3.07
CA VAL A 24 10.40 3.34 -2.15
C VAL A 24 10.32 4.64 -2.93
N ILE A 25 9.38 5.49 -2.57
CA ILE A 25 9.13 6.78 -3.21
C ILE A 25 9.59 7.88 -2.26
N ILE A 26 10.56 8.67 -2.68
CA ILE A 26 11.11 9.77 -1.88
C ILE A 26 11.05 11.09 -2.63
N GLY A 27 11.02 12.19 -1.91
CA GLY A 27 11.03 13.54 -2.45
C GLY A 27 10.53 14.58 -1.46
N SER A 28 10.55 15.84 -1.85
CA SER A 28 10.12 16.96 -1.04
C SER A 28 8.62 16.88 -0.69
N GLN A 29 8.17 17.67 0.27
CA GLN A 29 6.76 17.72 0.62
C GLN A 29 5.93 18.24 -0.55
N SER A 30 4.73 17.68 -0.74
CA SER A 30 3.81 18.03 -1.83
C SER A 30 4.32 17.72 -3.25
N SER A 31 5.36 16.90 -3.40
CA SER A 31 5.96 16.51 -4.69
C SER A 31 5.23 15.39 -5.43
N GLY A 32 4.07 14.94 -4.94
CA GLY A 32 3.25 13.92 -5.62
C GLY A 32 3.52 12.47 -5.21
N LYS A 33 4.37 12.20 -4.21
CA LYS A 33 4.64 10.83 -3.70
C LYS A 33 3.37 10.07 -3.36
N SER A 34 2.49 10.67 -2.53
CA SER A 34 1.20 10.07 -2.16
C SER A 34 0.28 9.89 -3.36
N CYS A 35 0.36 10.79 -4.36
CA CYS A 35 -0.41 10.65 -5.60
C CYS A 35 0.02 9.40 -6.39
N LEU A 36 1.33 9.20 -6.54
CA LEU A 36 1.88 7.99 -7.17
C LEU A 36 1.50 6.72 -6.38
N LEU A 37 1.72 6.72 -5.05
CA LEU A 37 1.41 5.58 -4.19
C LEU A 37 -0.08 5.20 -4.26
N LYS A 38 -0.98 6.18 -4.18
CA LYS A 38 -2.44 6.01 -4.26
C LYS A 38 -2.86 5.45 -5.61
N THR A 39 -2.27 5.95 -6.69
CA THR A 39 -2.58 5.46 -8.04
C THR A 39 -2.08 4.03 -8.25
N ALA A 40 -0.87 3.70 -7.76
CA ALA A 40 -0.35 2.34 -7.82
C ALA A 40 -1.23 1.36 -7.01
N CYS A 41 -1.66 1.76 -5.79
CA CYS A 41 -2.60 0.98 -4.99
C CYS A 41 -3.92 0.75 -5.72
N TYR A 42 -4.46 1.81 -6.30
CA TYR A 42 -5.71 1.75 -7.05
C TYR A 42 -5.61 0.83 -8.27
N CYS A 43 -4.56 0.96 -9.08
CA CYS A 43 -4.37 0.10 -10.25
C CYS A 43 -4.22 -1.38 -9.86
N THR A 44 -3.51 -1.67 -8.76
CA THR A 44 -3.42 -3.03 -8.21
C THR A 44 -4.79 -3.56 -7.76
N TRP A 45 -5.63 -2.69 -7.16
CA TRP A 45 -7.00 -3.06 -6.80
C TRP A 45 -7.89 -3.26 -8.04
N VAL A 46 -7.75 -2.43 -9.09
CA VAL A 46 -8.45 -2.60 -10.38
C VAL A 46 -8.11 -3.95 -11.01
N GLU A 47 -6.80 -4.29 -11.08
CA GLU A 47 -6.34 -5.60 -11.54
C GLU A 47 -7.03 -6.73 -10.77
N LYS A 48 -6.96 -6.71 -9.44
CA LYS A 48 -7.63 -7.68 -8.58
C LYS A 48 -9.13 -7.76 -8.87
N ARG A 49 -9.80 -6.63 -9.05
CA ARG A 49 -11.24 -6.57 -9.29
C ARG A 49 -11.62 -7.19 -10.62
N ILE A 50 -10.90 -6.86 -11.70
CA ILE A 50 -11.12 -7.42 -13.03
C ILE A 50 -10.84 -8.94 -13.02
N GLU A 51 -9.76 -9.38 -12.37
CA GLU A 51 -9.45 -10.81 -12.23
C GLU A 51 -10.58 -11.57 -11.52
N LEU A 52 -11.11 -11.04 -10.44
CA LEU A 52 -12.19 -11.71 -9.70
C LEU A 52 -13.53 -11.69 -10.42
N THR A 53 -13.85 -10.61 -11.15
CA THR A 53 -15.12 -10.49 -11.87
C THR A 53 -15.06 -11.00 -13.31
N GLN A 54 -13.86 -11.22 -13.84
CA GLN A 54 -13.59 -11.61 -15.22
C GLN A 54 -14.21 -10.67 -16.27
N THR A 55 -14.35 -9.39 -15.92
CA THR A 55 -14.84 -8.33 -16.80
C THR A 55 -14.36 -6.96 -16.33
N GLU A 56 -14.08 -6.10 -17.30
CA GLU A 56 -13.72 -4.68 -17.11
C GLU A 56 -14.94 -3.75 -17.11
N ASP A 57 -16.11 -4.26 -17.39
CA ASP A 57 -17.37 -3.51 -17.62
C ASP A 57 -17.62 -2.37 -16.62
N PHE A 58 -17.32 -2.60 -15.34
CA PHE A 58 -17.51 -1.58 -14.31
C PHE A 58 -16.65 -0.35 -14.55
N PHE A 59 -15.38 -0.54 -14.90
CA PHE A 59 -14.43 0.55 -15.10
C PHE A 59 -14.57 1.24 -16.45
N ALA A 60 -15.04 0.50 -17.46
CA ALA A 60 -15.26 1.02 -18.81
C ALA A 60 -16.46 1.97 -18.90
N ARG A 61 -17.42 1.88 -17.96
CA ARG A 61 -18.68 2.64 -18.01
C ARG A 61 -18.61 3.93 -17.20
N ASP A 62 -19.24 4.97 -17.70
CA ASP A 62 -19.57 6.21 -16.98
C ASP A 62 -18.38 6.92 -16.33
N GLY A 63 -17.15 6.63 -16.75
CA GLY A 63 -15.92 7.16 -16.13
C GLY A 63 -15.70 6.66 -14.70
N ASN A 64 -16.23 5.49 -14.36
CA ASN A 64 -16.14 4.90 -13.02
C ASN A 64 -14.67 4.70 -12.59
N PHE A 65 -13.76 4.43 -13.53
CA PHE A 65 -12.34 4.31 -13.23
C PHE A 65 -11.79 5.53 -12.46
N LEU A 66 -11.99 6.74 -12.97
CA LEU A 66 -11.53 7.95 -12.26
C LEU A 66 -12.39 8.32 -11.06
N LYS A 67 -13.72 8.09 -11.14
CA LYS A 67 -14.61 8.39 -10.01
C LYS A 67 -14.24 7.59 -8.76
N GLU A 68 -13.93 6.31 -8.92
CA GLU A 68 -13.52 5.46 -7.80
C GLU A 68 -12.13 5.84 -7.26
N LEU A 69 -11.17 6.13 -8.15
CA LEU A 69 -9.87 6.64 -7.75
C LEU A 69 -10.00 7.92 -6.93
N GLU A 70 -10.76 8.89 -7.43
CA GLU A 70 -10.98 10.19 -6.78
C GLU A 70 -11.66 10.03 -5.41
N ARG A 71 -12.71 9.21 -5.35
CA ARG A 71 -13.51 8.97 -4.16
C ARG A 71 -12.70 8.25 -3.08
N PHE A 72 -12.15 7.09 -3.40
CA PHE A 72 -11.51 6.21 -2.42
C PHE A 72 -10.18 6.78 -1.92
N HIS A 73 -9.36 7.32 -2.81
CA HIS A 73 -8.05 7.86 -2.46
C HIS A 73 -8.04 9.35 -2.16
N LYS A 74 -9.22 10.01 -2.08
CA LYS A 74 -9.35 11.45 -1.75
C LYS A 74 -8.58 12.36 -2.70
N LEU A 75 -8.62 12.06 -4.00
CA LEU A 75 -7.93 12.82 -5.04
C LEU A 75 -8.85 13.82 -5.75
N LYS A 76 -9.87 14.34 -5.04
CA LYS A 76 -10.78 15.35 -5.58
C LYS A 76 -10.03 16.60 -6.02
N GLY A 77 -10.24 16.99 -7.28
CA GLY A 77 -9.57 18.14 -7.90
C GLY A 77 -8.16 17.85 -8.44
N TYR A 78 -7.68 16.62 -8.35
CA TYR A 78 -6.40 16.20 -8.93
C TYR A 78 -6.53 15.78 -10.40
N ILE A 79 -7.73 15.38 -10.83
CA ILE A 79 -8.01 14.93 -12.19
C ILE A 79 -8.11 16.14 -13.10
N LYS A 80 -7.32 16.17 -14.19
CA LYS A 80 -7.29 17.18 -15.24
C LYS A 80 -7.94 16.63 -16.50
N GLU A 81 -8.28 17.52 -17.46
CA GLU A 81 -8.90 17.12 -18.73
C GLU A 81 -8.03 16.12 -19.52
N ASP A 82 -6.72 16.27 -19.44
CA ASP A 82 -5.70 15.46 -20.11
C ASP A 82 -5.02 14.43 -19.17
N THR A 83 -5.67 14.07 -18.07
CA THR A 83 -5.18 13.00 -17.19
C THR A 83 -5.20 11.67 -17.92
N PHE A 84 -4.07 10.97 -17.91
CA PHE A 84 -3.90 9.64 -18.46
C PHE A 84 -3.28 8.71 -17.45
N ILE A 85 -3.80 7.49 -17.32
CA ILE A 85 -3.26 6.44 -16.46
C ILE A 85 -3.23 5.15 -17.28
N SER A 86 -2.08 4.46 -17.29
CA SER A 86 -1.92 3.14 -17.88
C SER A 86 -1.23 2.22 -16.90
N TYR A 87 -1.68 0.99 -16.86
CA TYR A 87 -1.12 -0.07 -16.02
C TYR A 87 -1.01 -1.35 -16.82
N GLU A 88 0.12 -2.01 -16.70
CA GLU A 88 0.41 -3.28 -17.31
C GLU A 88 1.02 -4.23 -16.28
N SER A 89 0.60 -5.48 -16.30
CA SER A 89 1.16 -6.58 -15.51
C SER A 89 1.35 -7.81 -16.39
N ASP A 90 1.83 -8.89 -15.81
CA ASP A 90 1.93 -10.18 -16.50
C ASP A 90 0.54 -10.76 -16.86
N PHE A 91 -0.54 -10.24 -16.26
CA PHE A 91 -1.89 -10.80 -16.35
C PHE A 91 -2.82 -9.99 -17.24
N MET A 92 -2.68 -8.68 -17.25
CA MET A 92 -3.52 -7.74 -18.02
C MET A 92 -2.84 -6.41 -18.27
N SER A 93 -3.37 -5.67 -19.24
CA SER A 93 -3.10 -4.25 -19.39
C SER A 93 -4.42 -3.47 -19.45
N PHE A 94 -4.41 -2.26 -18.91
CA PHE A 94 -5.50 -1.31 -19.08
C PHE A 94 -5.00 0.12 -19.09
N SER A 95 -5.76 0.99 -19.74
CA SER A 95 -5.50 2.42 -19.66
C SER A 95 -6.79 3.23 -19.61
N PHE A 96 -6.72 4.41 -19.03
CA PHE A 96 -7.78 5.39 -19.04
C PHE A 96 -7.25 6.74 -19.53
N ASP A 97 -7.87 7.26 -20.59
CA ASP A 97 -7.61 8.59 -21.13
C ASP A 97 -8.80 9.50 -20.82
N ASN A 98 -8.58 10.53 -20.01
CA ASN A 98 -9.65 11.44 -19.60
C ASN A 98 -10.03 12.44 -20.71
N ALA A 99 -9.14 12.73 -21.68
CA ALA A 99 -9.47 13.60 -22.81
C ALA A 99 -10.50 12.96 -23.73
N THR A 100 -10.38 11.67 -23.98
CA THR A 100 -11.31 10.88 -24.83
C THR A 100 -12.39 10.16 -24.03
N LYS A 101 -12.29 10.13 -22.68
CA LYS A 101 -13.17 9.37 -21.78
C LYS A 101 -13.17 7.87 -22.08
N SER A 102 -12.07 7.35 -22.61
CA SER A 102 -11.96 5.96 -23.02
C SER A 102 -11.20 5.13 -22.01
N PHE A 103 -11.72 3.94 -21.71
CA PHE A 103 -11.05 2.88 -21.00
C PHE A 103 -10.70 1.77 -21.99
N THR A 104 -9.43 1.35 -22.02
CA THR A 104 -8.95 0.23 -22.83
C THR A 104 -8.52 -0.90 -21.91
N PHE A 105 -8.66 -2.13 -22.38
CA PHE A 105 -8.35 -3.32 -21.59
C PHE A 105 -7.97 -4.49 -22.50
N ASP A 106 -6.91 -5.22 -22.13
CA ASP A 106 -6.50 -6.45 -22.79
C ASP A 106 -6.00 -7.47 -21.75
N TRP A 107 -6.35 -8.74 -21.96
CA TRP A 107 -5.76 -9.84 -21.21
C TRP A 107 -4.38 -10.20 -21.74
N MET A 108 -3.42 -10.48 -20.84
CA MET A 108 -2.10 -11.00 -21.20
C MET A 108 -2.08 -12.53 -21.21
N GLU A 109 -1.02 -13.11 -21.83
CA GLU A 109 -0.87 -14.56 -21.97
C GLU A 109 -0.82 -15.28 -20.61
N GLU A 110 -0.14 -14.68 -19.62
CA GLU A 110 0.09 -15.25 -18.29
C GLU A 110 -1.12 -15.09 -17.34
N ARG A 111 -2.29 -14.63 -17.82
CA ARG A 111 -3.46 -14.30 -16.99
C ARG A 111 -3.86 -15.38 -16.00
N TRP A 112 -3.73 -16.65 -16.37
CA TRP A 112 -4.14 -17.77 -15.50
C TRP A 112 -3.13 -18.09 -14.38
N ASN A 113 -1.95 -17.47 -14.39
CA ASN A 113 -0.95 -17.54 -13.33
C ASN A 113 -1.22 -16.50 -12.21
N TYR A 114 -2.27 -15.71 -12.33
CA TYR A 114 -2.66 -14.74 -11.30
C TYR A 114 -2.84 -15.44 -9.94
N ARG A 115 -2.34 -14.78 -8.91
CA ARG A 115 -2.51 -15.19 -7.51
C ARG A 115 -3.12 -14.04 -6.73
N ARG A 116 -4.28 -14.28 -6.15
CA ARG A 116 -5.02 -13.27 -5.40
C ARG A 116 -4.20 -12.68 -4.26
N SER A 117 -4.17 -11.35 -4.19
CA SER A 117 -3.55 -10.61 -3.10
C SER A 117 -4.57 -9.95 -2.17
N LYS A 118 -4.16 -9.65 -0.93
CA LYS A 118 -4.80 -8.64 -0.09
C LYS A 118 -4.13 -7.30 -0.39
N VAL A 119 -4.84 -6.42 -1.09
CA VAL A 119 -4.40 -5.03 -1.29
C VAL A 119 -4.78 -4.24 -0.04
N THR A 120 -3.83 -3.55 0.56
CA THR A 120 -4.05 -2.69 1.73
C THR A 120 -3.33 -1.36 1.58
N TYR A 121 -4.05 -0.29 1.91
CA TYR A 121 -3.52 1.06 1.94
C TYR A 121 -3.48 1.58 3.39
N ILE A 122 -2.30 1.95 3.86
CA ILE A 122 -2.07 2.41 5.23
C ILE A 122 -1.75 3.91 5.16
N PRO A 123 -2.69 4.78 5.55
CA PRO A 123 -2.52 6.22 5.44
C PRO A 123 -1.56 6.79 6.49
N ALA A 124 -1.09 8.01 6.26
CA ALA A 124 -0.30 8.75 7.24
C ALA A 124 -1.10 9.02 8.53
N GLU A 125 -2.42 9.19 8.40
CA GLU A 125 -3.37 9.46 9.51
C GLU A 125 -3.75 8.20 10.31
N ARG A 126 -3.01 7.11 10.22
CA ARG A 126 -3.29 5.84 10.92
C ARG A 126 -3.43 5.95 12.44
N ASN A 127 -2.86 6.99 13.06
CA ASN A 127 -3.00 7.29 14.48
C ASN A 127 -4.42 7.73 14.88
N LEU A 128 -5.31 8.04 13.93
CA LEU A 128 -6.72 8.34 14.19
C LEU A 128 -7.42 7.21 14.97
N VAL A 129 -7.01 5.97 14.81
CA VAL A 129 -7.57 4.83 15.56
C VAL A 129 -7.33 4.95 17.07
N ALA A 130 -6.26 5.63 17.48
CA ALA A 130 -5.98 5.93 18.89
C ALA A 130 -6.77 7.15 19.36
N ALA A 131 -6.90 8.19 18.51
CA ALA A 131 -7.61 9.42 18.83
C ALA A 131 -9.13 9.24 18.87
N ILE A 132 -9.66 8.30 18.07
CA ILE A 132 -11.10 8.06 17.94
C ILE A 132 -11.39 6.56 18.17
N PRO A 133 -11.29 6.04 19.40
CA PRO A 133 -11.41 4.60 19.68
C PRO A 133 -12.80 4.03 19.34
N ASN A 134 -13.84 4.87 19.34
CA ASN A 134 -15.21 4.50 18.95
C ASN A 134 -15.58 5.06 17.58
N TRP A 135 -14.65 4.98 16.63
CA TRP A 135 -14.80 5.54 15.28
C TRP A 135 -16.06 5.08 14.53
N PHE A 136 -16.54 3.86 14.80
CA PHE A 136 -17.78 3.32 14.21
C PHE A 136 -19.05 4.13 14.55
N GLN A 137 -18.99 4.99 15.59
CA GLN A 137 -20.06 5.92 15.93
C GLN A 137 -19.97 7.25 15.14
N VAL A 138 -18.85 7.46 14.43
CA VAL A 138 -18.59 8.66 13.64
C VAL A 138 -18.88 8.37 12.17
N LYS A 139 -19.57 9.27 11.49
CA LYS A 139 -19.83 9.12 10.06
C LYS A 139 -18.59 9.56 9.26
N PHE A 140 -17.75 8.62 8.91
CA PHE A 140 -16.67 8.83 7.95
C PHE A 140 -17.14 8.73 6.50
N ALA A 141 -16.42 9.39 5.60
CA ALA A 141 -16.55 9.14 4.17
C ALA A 141 -16.13 7.69 3.86
N ASP A 142 -16.63 7.14 2.76
CA ASP A 142 -16.23 5.82 2.28
C ASP A 142 -14.94 5.97 1.46
N ASP A 143 -13.82 6.04 2.17
CA ASP A 143 -12.48 6.30 1.64
C ASP A 143 -11.42 5.39 2.29
N ASN A 144 -10.16 5.56 1.87
CA ASN A 144 -9.02 4.78 2.35
C ASN A 144 -8.76 4.88 3.86
N ILE A 145 -9.15 5.98 4.51
CA ILE A 145 -9.01 6.12 5.98
C ILE A 145 -10.01 5.20 6.67
N ARG A 146 -11.28 5.25 6.25
CA ARG A 146 -12.31 4.37 6.80
C ARG A 146 -12.00 2.89 6.55
N ASP A 147 -11.49 2.56 5.38
CA ASP A 147 -11.08 1.19 5.03
C ASP A 147 -9.98 0.69 5.98
N PHE A 148 -8.93 1.51 6.19
CA PHE A 148 -7.88 1.19 7.15
C PHE A 148 -8.42 1.03 8.58
N MET A 149 -9.34 1.90 9.04
CA MET A 149 -9.95 1.79 10.37
C MET A 149 -10.78 0.50 10.53
N ALA A 150 -11.45 0.04 9.47
CA ALA A 150 -12.18 -1.22 9.48
C ALA A 150 -11.23 -2.44 9.52
N ASP A 151 -10.17 -2.39 8.75
CA ASP A 151 -9.10 -3.40 8.79
C ASP A 151 -8.41 -3.45 10.17
N TRP A 152 -8.14 -2.28 10.77
CA TRP A 152 -7.64 -2.17 12.14
C TRP A 152 -8.59 -2.84 13.15
N GLU A 153 -9.90 -2.57 13.07
CA GLU A 153 -10.89 -3.19 13.97
C GLU A 153 -10.84 -4.71 13.92
N THR A 154 -10.70 -5.27 12.72
CA THR A 154 -10.54 -6.71 12.51
C THR A 154 -9.24 -7.23 13.12
N ALA A 155 -8.13 -6.54 12.87
CA ALA A 155 -6.81 -6.94 13.34
C ALA A 155 -6.69 -6.90 14.88
N ARG A 156 -7.18 -5.80 15.51
CA ARG A 156 -7.11 -5.66 16.97
C ARG A 156 -7.94 -6.73 17.68
N GLN A 157 -9.14 -7.03 17.20
CA GLN A 157 -9.99 -8.09 17.79
C GLN A 157 -9.37 -9.49 17.68
N ALA A 158 -8.55 -9.73 16.68
CA ALA A 158 -7.80 -10.97 16.52
C ALA A 158 -6.55 -11.05 17.42
N THR A 159 -6.14 -9.96 18.07
CA THR A 159 -4.93 -9.86 18.89
C THR A 159 -5.29 -10.00 20.39
N ALA A 160 -5.72 -11.20 20.77
CA ALA A 160 -6.11 -11.50 22.16
C ALA A 160 -4.90 -11.77 23.08
N ASN A 161 -3.73 -12.09 22.55
CA ASN A 161 -2.50 -12.33 23.29
C ASN A 161 -1.56 -11.12 23.18
N ASP A 162 -0.67 -10.99 24.15
CA ASP A 162 0.36 -9.95 24.12
C ASP A 162 1.22 -10.05 22.86
N LEU A 163 1.24 -8.98 22.09
CA LEU A 163 2.03 -8.83 20.88
C LEU A 163 3.16 -7.84 21.14
N SER A 164 4.41 -8.33 21.21
CA SER A 164 5.59 -7.46 21.33
C SER A 164 5.73 -6.57 20.09
N VAL A 165 5.84 -5.26 20.31
CA VAL A 165 5.87 -4.25 19.24
C VAL A 165 7.31 -3.91 18.90
N LEU A 166 7.79 -4.39 17.75
CA LEU A 166 9.17 -4.20 17.31
C LEU A 166 10.18 -4.54 18.45
N ASN A 167 11.21 -3.72 18.62
CA ASN A 167 12.22 -3.83 19.69
C ASN A 167 12.06 -2.68 20.70
N LEU A 168 10.81 -2.37 21.12
CA LEU A 168 10.51 -1.18 21.94
C LEU A 168 10.28 -1.50 23.41
N ASP A 169 10.48 -2.76 23.86
CA ASP A 169 10.09 -3.23 25.20
C ASP A 169 8.63 -2.90 25.57
N VAL A 170 7.76 -2.96 24.56
CA VAL A 170 6.34 -2.64 24.63
C VAL A 170 5.56 -3.82 24.07
N SER A 171 4.47 -4.21 24.73
CA SER A 171 3.51 -5.16 24.20
C SER A 171 2.12 -4.56 24.11
N TYR A 172 1.37 -5.00 23.10
CA TYR A 172 0.00 -4.60 22.84
C TYR A 172 -0.92 -5.82 22.93
N HIS A 173 -2.11 -5.63 23.50
CA HIS A 173 -3.22 -6.59 23.41
C HIS A 173 -4.58 -5.90 23.39
N TYR A 174 -5.57 -6.58 22.84
CA TYR A 174 -6.97 -6.16 22.89
C TYR A 174 -7.70 -6.91 24.00
N ASP A 175 -8.22 -6.17 25.00
CA ASP A 175 -9.07 -6.73 26.04
C ASP A 175 -10.53 -6.81 25.55
N ALA A 176 -10.98 -8.00 25.19
CA ALA A 176 -12.32 -8.25 24.69
C ALA A 176 -13.42 -8.00 25.75
N ASN A 177 -13.11 -8.09 27.04
CA ASN A 177 -14.10 -7.87 28.12
C ASN A 177 -14.43 -6.38 28.27
N THR A 178 -13.39 -5.55 28.24
CA THR A 178 -13.54 -4.08 28.35
C THR A 178 -13.67 -3.40 26.99
N LYS A 179 -13.47 -4.15 25.89
CA LYS A 179 -13.41 -3.65 24.50
C LYS A 179 -12.42 -2.50 24.35
N SER A 180 -11.27 -2.64 24.99
CA SER A 180 -10.24 -1.60 25.00
C SER A 180 -8.87 -2.13 24.61
N ASP A 181 -8.10 -1.25 24.00
CA ASP A 181 -6.74 -1.51 23.58
C ASP A 181 -5.79 -1.18 24.73
N LYS A 182 -4.94 -2.13 25.10
CA LYS A 182 -4.00 -2.04 26.21
C LYS A 182 -2.58 -2.12 25.71
N VAL A 183 -1.71 -1.33 26.31
CA VAL A 183 -0.28 -1.29 26.01
C VAL A 183 0.47 -1.46 27.33
N GLN A 184 1.24 -2.53 27.45
CA GLN A 184 2.17 -2.72 28.55
C GLN A 184 3.51 -2.12 28.15
N VAL A 185 3.98 -1.16 28.93
CA VAL A 185 5.30 -0.53 28.77
C VAL A 185 6.30 -1.12 29.76
N ALA A 186 7.57 -0.69 29.69
CA ALA A 186 8.60 -1.07 30.62
C ALA A 186 8.10 -0.96 32.07
N ASP A 187 8.65 -1.78 32.98
CA ASP A 187 8.27 -1.86 34.39
C ASP A 187 6.88 -2.45 34.69
N GLY A 188 6.23 -3.08 33.68
CA GLY A 188 4.94 -3.76 33.86
C GLY A 188 3.74 -2.82 34.00
N VAL A 189 3.91 -1.54 33.67
CA VAL A 189 2.79 -0.57 33.70
C VAL A 189 1.93 -0.78 32.46
N THR A 190 0.62 -0.96 32.67
CA THR A 190 -0.36 -1.07 31.59
C THR A 190 -1.13 0.24 31.42
N LEU A 191 -1.14 0.76 30.21
CA LEU A 191 -1.83 1.98 29.82
C LEU A 191 -2.96 1.66 28.85
N ASP A 192 -3.97 2.51 28.81
CA ASP A 192 -4.89 2.56 27.68
C ASP A 192 -4.12 3.08 26.44
N PHE A 193 -4.36 2.49 25.29
CA PHE A 193 -3.65 2.88 24.05
C PHE A 193 -3.79 4.39 23.73
N THR A 194 -4.94 4.97 23.98
CA THR A 194 -5.19 6.40 23.82
C THR A 194 -4.30 7.31 24.68
N ASN A 195 -3.76 6.77 25.78
CA ASN A 195 -2.91 7.50 26.74
C ASN A 195 -1.41 7.25 26.50
N THR A 196 -1.05 6.57 25.43
CA THR A 196 0.35 6.31 25.07
C THR A 196 0.97 7.46 24.28
N SER A 197 2.27 7.41 24.04
CA SER A 197 2.97 8.42 23.23
C SER A 197 2.49 8.41 21.77
N SER A 198 2.63 9.56 21.09
CA SER A 198 2.30 9.69 19.67
C SER A 198 3.03 8.69 18.77
N GLY A 199 4.27 8.32 19.12
CA GLY A 199 5.03 7.30 18.41
C GLY A 199 4.37 5.92 18.52
N LEU A 200 3.96 5.51 19.72
CA LEU A 200 3.23 4.26 19.92
C LEU A 200 1.86 4.28 19.22
N GLN A 201 1.15 5.40 19.28
CA GLN A 201 -0.11 5.58 18.55
C GLN A 201 0.03 5.50 17.03
N SER A 202 1.21 5.78 16.49
CA SER A 202 1.49 5.66 15.05
C SER A 202 1.97 4.28 14.65
N VAL A 203 2.83 3.63 15.47
CA VAL A 203 3.44 2.35 15.10
C VAL A 203 2.56 1.15 15.41
N ILE A 204 1.82 1.16 16.52
CA ILE A 204 1.00 0.01 16.94
C ILE A 204 -0.07 -0.34 15.89
N PRO A 205 -0.85 0.61 15.32
CA PRO A 205 -1.85 0.28 14.32
C PRO A 205 -1.24 -0.35 13.07
N LEU A 206 -0.11 0.16 12.61
CA LEU A 206 0.64 -0.39 11.49
C LEU A 206 1.12 -1.82 11.80
N PHE A 207 1.74 -2.00 12.96
CA PHE A 207 2.34 -3.27 13.37
C PHE A 207 1.29 -4.37 13.57
N VAL A 208 0.21 -4.06 14.28
CA VAL A 208 -0.89 -5.02 14.57
C VAL A 208 -1.61 -5.38 13.27
N HIS A 209 -1.94 -4.40 12.43
CA HIS A 209 -2.62 -4.63 11.16
C HIS A 209 -1.79 -5.55 10.24
N LEU A 210 -0.54 -5.19 9.98
CA LEU A 210 0.33 -5.99 9.10
C LEU A 210 0.65 -7.36 9.69
N SER A 211 0.88 -7.46 11.02
CA SER A 211 1.09 -8.75 11.69
C SER A 211 -0.13 -9.67 11.54
N HIS A 212 -1.33 -9.11 11.52
CA HIS A 212 -2.56 -9.87 11.31
C HIS A 212 -2.69 -10.34 9.87
N ILE A 213 -2.70 -9.41 8.89
CA ILE A 213 -3.00 -9.75 7.50
C ILE A 213 -1.94 -10.64 6.85
N THR A 214 -0.67 -10.51 7.24
CA THR A 214 0.41 -11.34 6.70
C THR A 214 0.43 -12.76 7.24
N LYS A 215 -0.19 -13.00 8.40
CA LYS A 215 -0.31 -14.36 8.99
C LYS A 215 -1.51 -15.13 8.46
N ILE A 216 -2.64 -14.45 8.21
CA ILE A 216 -3.92 -15.11 7.87
C ILE A 216 -4.16 -15.29 6.37
N LYS A 217 -3.23 -14.86 5.54
CA LYS A 217 -3.38 -14.89 4.08
C LYS A 217 -3.77 -16.25 3.50
N HIS A 218 -3.47 -17.36 4.19
CA HIS A 218 -3.77 -18.71 3.73
C HIS A 218 -5.06 -19.31 4.30
N ASP A 219 -5.63 -18.73 5.37
CA ASP A 219 -6.66 -19.39 6.18
C ASP A 219 -8.09 -18.89 5.91
N ARG A 220 -8.29 -17.86 5.10
CA ARG A 220 -9.62 -17.31 4.85
C ARG A 220 -10.09 -17.50 3.41
N ILE A 221 -11.12 -18.32 3.26
CA ILE A 221 -12.11 -18.12 2.19
C ILE A 221 -12.83 -16.82 2.54
N GLU A 222 -12.54 -15.73 1.82
CA GLU A 222 -13.26 -14.48 2.01
C GLU A 222 -14.76 -14.68 1.71
N SER A 223 -15.60 -14.00 2.45
CA SER A 223 -17.05 -14.13 2.63
C SER A 223 -17.91 -14.42 1.37
N PHE A 224 -19.16 -14.79 1.60
CA PHE A 224 -20.20 -15.18 0.63
C PHE A 224 -20.36 -14.32 -0.64
N ALA A 225 -19.98 -13.02 -0.62
CA ALA A 225 -19.95 -12.18 -1.82
C ALA A 225 -19.02 -12.73 -2.92
N ASN A 226 -17.97 -13.44 -2.52
CA ASN A 226 -16.97 -14.01 -3.44
C ASN A 226 -17.43 -15.32 -4.11
N ILE A 227 -18.50 -15.98 -3.62
CA ILE A 227 -19.01 -17.21 -4.23
C ILE A 227 -19.62 -16.93 -5.60
N GLN A 228 -20.32 -15.80 -5.78
CA GLN A 228 -20.86 -15.40 -7.08
C GLN A 228 -19.74 -15.03 -8.07
N GLU A 229 -18.74 -14.29 -7.63
CA GLU A 229 -17.57 -13.94 -8.43
C GLU A 229 -16.80 -15.22 -8.84
N ASN A 230 -16.60 -16.13 -7.91
CA ASN A 230 -15.94 -17.42 -8.15
C ASN A 230 -16.75 -18.33 -9.11
N SER A 231 -18.07 -18.26 -9.10
CA SER A 231 -18.91 -19.05 -10.02
C SER A 231 -18.75 -18.61 -11.48
N VAL A 232 -18.58 -17.31 -11.72
CA VAL A 232 -18.30 -16.77 -13.05
C VAL A 232 -16.91 -17.21 -13.54
N LEU A 233 -15.89 -17.15 -12.68
CA LEU A 233 -14.56 -17.64 -12.99
C LEU A 233 -14.60 -19.12 -13.37
N LEU A 234 -15.17 -19.97 -12.51
CA LEU A 234 -15.23 -21.41 -12.74
C LEU A 234 -15.97 -21.81 -14.02
N SER A 235 -16.94 -21.00 -14.45
CA SER A 235 -17.67 -21.26 -15.70
C SER A 235 -16.82 -21.03 -16.96
N LYS A 236 -15.72 -20.30 -16.84
CA LYS A 236 -14.79 -19.96 -17.94
C LYS A 236 -13.56 -20.87 -18.03
N LEU A 237 -13.37 -21.77 -17.06
CA LEU A 237 -12.21 -22.68 -17.00
C LEU A 237 -12.58 -24.08 -17.47
N ASP A 238 -11.62 -24.76 -18.13
CA ASP A 238 -11.70 -26.17 -18.45
C ASP A 238 -11.53 -27.04 -17.20
N GLU A 239 -12.03 -28.31 -17.26
CA GLU A 239 -12.07 -29.19 -16.08
C GLU A 239 -10.69 -29.53 -15.48
N GLU A 240 -9.63 -29.57 -16.31
CA GLU A 240 -8.27 -29.87 -15.89
C GLU A 240 -7.62 -28.71 -15.14
N ASP A 241 -7.91 -27.46 -15.53
CA ASP A 241 -7.32 -26.24 -14.94
C ASP A 241 -8.06 -25.74 -13.71
N LYS A 242 -9.32 -26.20 -13.50
CA LYS A 242 -10.21 -25.66 -12.45
C LYS A 242 -9.63 -25.70 -11.05
N ARG A 243 -8.89 -26.74 -10.70
CA ARG A 243 -8.47 -26.92 -9.30
C ARG A 243 -7.38 -25.94 -8.86
N ASP A 244 -6.35 -25.79 -9.66
CA ASP A 244 -5.17 -24.97 -9.32
C ASP A 244 -5.50 -23.49 -9.52
N VAL A 245 -6.16 -23.13 -10.61
CA VAL A 245 -6.65 -21.78 -10.85
C VAL A 245 -7.65 -21.36 -9.77
N TYR A 246 -8.63 -22.23 -9.43
CA TYR A 246 -9.57 -21.93 -8.36
C TYR A 246 -8.88 -21.63 -7.04
N THR A 247 -7.89 -22.42 -6.65
CA THR A 247 -7.10 -22.21 -5.42
C THR A 247 -6.40 -20.84 -5.45
N ASN A 248 -5.81 -20.46 -6.59
CA ASN A 248 -5.13 -19.20 -6.76
C ASN A 248 -6.04 -17.97 -6.64
N TYR A 249 -7.32 -18.11 -7.00
CA TYR A 249 -8.29 -17.01 -6.95
C TYR A 249 -9.07 -16.93 -5.63
N VAL A 250 -9.29 -18.06 -4.96
CA VAL A 250 -10.08 -18.12 -3.72
C VAL A 250 -9.24 -17.76 -2.49
N HIS A 251 -7.99 -18.25 -2.44
CA HIS A 251 -7.11 -17.98 -1.33
C HIS A 251 -6.25 -16.74 -1.55
N THR A 252 -6.03 -15.97 -0.49
CA THR A 252 -5.07 -14.86 -0.52
C THR A 252 -3.65 -15.40 -0.37
N HIS A 253 -2.82 -15.21 -1.37
CA HIS A 253 -1.44 -15.74 -1.41
C HIS A 253 -0.42 -14.77 -0.83
N HIS A 254 -0.60 -13.45 -1.04
CA HIS A 254 0.31 -12.41 -0.58
C HIS A 254 -0.45 -11.12 -0.28
N CYS A 255 0.24 -10.17 0.31
CA CYS A 255 -0.27 -8.81 0.51
C CYS A 255 0.45 -7.84 -0.40
N ASP A 256 -0.30 -6.92 -1.01
CA ASP A 256 0.22 -5.69 -1.62
C ASP A 256 0.04 -4.56 -0.62
N ILE A 257 1.13 -4.13 0.00
CA ILE A 257 1.15 -3.18 1.12
C ILE A 257 1.55 -1.80 0.61
N PHE A 258 0.66 -0.83 0.69
CA PHE A 258 0.90 0.57 0.32
C PHE A 258 0.92 1.43 1.58
N LEU A 259 2.08 1.99 1.94
CA LEU A 259 2.32 2.65 3.21
C LEU A 259 2.77 4.10 3.02
N GLU A 260 1.98 5.05 3.56
CA GLU A 260 2.35 6.46 3.64
C GLU A 260 3.10 6.75 4.94
N GLU A 261 4.18 7.53 4.82
CA GLU A 261 4.93 8.14 5.92
C GLU A 261 5.18 7.17 7.10
N PRO A 262 5.90 6.05 6.89
CA PRO A 262 6.20 5.11 7.98
C PRO A 262 6.87 5.78 9.18
N GLU A 263 7.63 6.84 8.95
CA GLU A 263 8.34 7.64 9.93
C GLU A 263 7.45 8.48 10.86
N ALA A 264 6.17 8.65 10.55
CA ALA A 264 5.29 9.58 11.27
C ALA A 264 5.35 9.38 12.79
N ASN A 265 5.75 10.43 13.51
CA ASN A 265 5.93 10.47 14.97
C ASN A 265 6.99 9.50 15.55
N LEU A 266 7.87 8.91 14.71
CA LEU A 266 8.88 7.97 15.17
C LEU A 266 10.28 8.62 15.26
N PHE A 267 11.01 8.26 16.32
CA PHE A 267 12.43 8.62 16.46
C PHE A 267 13.30 7.76 15.52
N PRO A 268 14.44 8.27 15.01
CA PRO A 268 15.24 7.59 13.99
C PRO A 268 15.59 6.10 14.26
N PRO A 269 16.04 5.67 15.44
CA PRO A 269 16.29 4.25 15.70
C PRO A 269 15.05 3.37 15.52
N THR A 270 13.86 3.88 15.90
CA THR A 270 12.60 3.15 15.69
C THR A 270 12.22 3.07 14.22
N GLN A 271 12.57 4.11 13.44
CA GLN A 271 12.34 4.09 11.98
C GLN A 271 13.15 2.98 11.30
N SER A 272 14.44 2.82 11.67
CA SER A 272 15.28 1.73 11.13
C SER A 272 14.76 0.36 11.53
N ASN A 273 14.40 0.15 12.80
CA ASN A 273 13.80 -1.10 13.27
C ASN A 273 12.49 -1.43 12.52
N LEU A 274 11.68 -0.40 12.23
CA LEU A 274 10.45 -0.55 11.46
C LEU A 274 10.74 -1.02 10.03
N VAL A 275 11.72 -0.42 9.34
CA VAL A 275 12.11 -0.84 7.99
C VAL A 275 12.63 -2.28 7.97
N GLU A 276 13.48 -2.67 8.92
CA GLU A 276 13.97 -4.05 9.01
C GLU A 276 12.83 -5.05 9.20
N TRP A 277 11.86 -4.70 10.03
CA TRP A 277 10.68 -5.51 10.21
C TRP A 277 9.82 -5.56 8.93
N LEU A 278 9.56 -4.44 8.27
CA LEU A 278 8.82 -4.40 7.00
C LEU A 278 9.51 -5.26 5.93
N LEU A 279 10.84 -5.17 5.80
CA LEU A 279 11.62 -6.02 4.91
C LEU A 279 11.51 -7.50 5.26
N SER A 280 11.35 -7.85 6.52
CA SER A 280 11.12 -9.24 6.92
C SER A 280 9.79 -9.80 6.38
N LEU A 281 8.78 -8.94 6.20
CA LEU A 281 7.48 -9.32 5.65
C LEU A 281 7.52 -9.60 4.13
N THR A 282 8.54 -9.09 3.42
CA THR A 282 8.72 -9.31 1.99
C THR A 282 9.53 -10.56 1.65
N LYS A 283 9.92 -11.34 2.65
CA LYS A 283 10.71 -12.58 2.51
C LYS A 283 9.82 -13.82 2.72
N GLY A 284 10.30 -14.98 2.28
CA GLY A 284 9.64 -16.27 2.46
C GLY A 284 9.12 -16.88 1.17
N GLU A 285 8.39 -17.98 1.27
CA GLU A 285 7.89 -18.75 0.10
C GLU A 285 6.83 -17.98 -0.71
N GLN A 286 6.08 -17.11 -0.06
CA GLN A 286 5.08 -16.25 -0.69
C GLN A 286 5.30 -14.81 -0.22
N PRO A 287 6.29 -14.12 -0.82
CA PRO A 287 6.70 -12.80 -0.39
C PRO A 287 5.60 -11.77 -0.68
N ASN A 288 5.44 -10.82 0.26
CA ASN A 288 4.54 -9.69 0.08
C ASN A 288 5.23 -8.61 -0.76
N ASN A 289 4.43 -7.77 -1.41
CA ASN A 289 4.90 -6.57 -2.08
C ASN A 289 4.76 -5.37 -1.14
N LEU A 290 5.75 -4.46 -1.18
CA LEU A 290 5.81 -3.30 -0.31
C LEU A 290 6.05 -2.03 -1.13
N PHE A 291 5.19 -1.05 -0.94
CA PHE A 291 5.25 0.27 -1.55
C PHE A 291 5.25 1.31 -0.44
N VAL A 292 6.29 2.13 -0.38
CA VAL A 292 6.48 3.11 0.70
C VAL A 292 6.66 4.50 0.12
N ALA A 293 5.89 5.47 0.61
CA ALA A 293 6.14 6.89 0.37
C ALA A 293 6.66 7.53 1.65
N THR A 294 7.86 8.11 1.60
CA THR A 294 8.54 8.64 2.78
C THR A 294 9.17 10.02 2.54
N HIS A 295 9.37 10.77 3.61
CA HIS A 295 10.17 11.99 3.66
C HIS A 295 11.45 11.80 4.49
N SER A 296 11.61 10.61 5.09
CA SER A 296 12.68 10.37 6.05
C SER A 296 13.97 9.88 5.41
N PRO A 297 15.09 10.58 5.61
CA PRO A 297 16.40 10.08 5.23
C PRO A 297 16.78 8.78 5.96
N TYR A 298 16.31 8.58 7.19
CA TYR A 298 16.63 7.38 7.97
C TYR A 298 15.90 6.14 7.40
N ILE A 299 14.64 6.30 7.00
CA ILE A 299 13.89 5.25 6.28
C ILE A 299 14.63 4.88 4.99
N LEU A 300 15.00 5.89 4.18
CA LEU A 300 15.71 5.66 2.93
C LEU A 300 17.05 4.97 3.16
N ASN A 301 17.87 5.46 4.07
CA ASN A 301 19.19 4.87 4.35
C ASN A 301 19.07 3.39 4.74
N THR A 302 18.09 3.03 5.57
CA THR A 302 17.90 1.64 5.96
C THR A 302 17.49 0.76 4.77
N PHE A 303 16.69 1.26 3.83
CA PHE A 303 16.42 0.54 2.58
C PHE A 303 17.67 0.41 1.70
N LEU A 304 18.49 1.46 1.61
CA LEU A 304 19.72 1.45 0.81
C LEU A 304 20.77 0.47 1.35
N GLU A 305 20.90 0.33 2.68
CA GLU A 305 21.79 -0.66 3.29
C GLU A 305 21.40 -2.11 2.96
N LYS A 306 20.16 -2.34 2.54
CA LYS A 306 19.60 -3.65 2.18
C LYS A 306 19.26 -3.76 0.70
N LEU A 307 19.77 -2.80 -0.12
CA LEU A 307 19.44 -2.73 -1.54
C LEU A 307 19.81 -4.05 -2.23
N ASP A 308 18.84 -4.59 -2.95
CA ASP A 308 18.97 -5.76 -3.80
C ASP A 308 18.15 -5.57 -5.09
N ASP A 309 18.13 -6.56 -5.97
CA ASP A 309 17.42 -6.49 -7.24
C ASP A 309 15.89 -6.37 -7.10
N ASP A 310 15.35 -6.67 -5.92
CA ASP A 310 13.91 -6.59 -5.62
C ASP A 310 13.45 -5.18 -5.21
N ILE A 311 14.39 -4.25 -4.97
CA ILE A 311 14.10 -2.90 -4.50
C ILE A 311 14.22 -1.90 -5.65
N ASN A 312 13.17 -1.07 -5.82
CA ASN A 312 13.20 0.13 -6.64
C ASN A 312 13.12 1.38 -5.77
N LEU A 313 13.86 2.40 -6.17
CA LEU A 313 13.81 3.72 -5.56
C LEU A 313 13.37 4.74 -6.59
N PHE A 314 12.36 5.53 -6.26
CA PHE A 314 11.83 6.60 -7.10
C PHE A 314 12.02 7.96 -6.44
N PHE A 315 12.50 8.92 -7.21
CA PHE A 315 12.56 10.33 -6.82
C PHE A 315 11.43 11.10 -7.47
N THR A 316 10.81 12.00 -6.70
CA THR A 316 9.97 13.04 -7.26
C THR A 316 10.81 14.28 -7.47
N ASP A 317 10.97 14.69 -8.72
CA ASP A 317 11.81 15.79 -9.17
C ASP A 317 10.94 16.95 -9.68
N ASN A 318 11.31 18.18 -9.32
CA ASN A 318 10.64 19.39 -9.80
C ASN A 318 11.46 20.02 -10.92
N GLN A 319 11.07 19.79 -12.16
CA GLN A 319 11.67 20.42 -13.33
C GLN A 319 10.80 21.57 -13.81
N GLU A 320 11.26 22.79 -13.66
CA GLU A 320 10.58 24.01 -14.13
C GLU A 320 9.11 24.14 -13.64
N GLY A 321 8.84 23.69 -12.41
CA GLY A 321 7.49 23.69 -11.82
C GLY A 321 6.63 22.48 -12.20
N GLN A 322 7.19 21.50 -12.88
CA GLN A 322 6.54 20.24 -13.23
C GLN A 322 7.14 19.10 -12.43
N MET A 323 6.29 18.36 -11.71
CA MET A 323 6.72 17.20 -10.95
C MET A 323 6.81 15.96 -11.84
N LEU A 324 8.02 15.41 -11.93
CA LEU A 324 8.32 14.17 -12.63
C LEU A 324 8.71 13.10 -11.61
N VAL A 325 8.45 11.85 -11.94
CA VAL A 325 8.94 10.70 -11.16
C VAL A 325 10.02 10.01 -11.97
N LYS A 326 11.16 9.81 -11.36
CA LYS A 326 12.32 9.14 -11.97
C LYS A 326 12.75 7.97 -11.12
N SER A 327 13.16 6.88 -11.76
CA SER A 327 13.88 5.80 -11.08
C SER A 327 15.30 6.26 -10.72
N ALA A 328 15.77 5.86 -9.53
CA ALA A 328 17.14 6.13 -9.12
C ALA A 328 18.15 5.47 -10.08
N THR A 329 19.15 6.23 -10.48
CA THR A 329 20.31 5.71 -11.18
C THR A 329 21.38 5.24 -10.17
N GLU A 330 22.35 4.44 -10.62
CA GLU A 330 23.51 4.07 -9.79
C GLU A 330 24.24 5.30 -9.26
N SER A 331 24.34 6.37 -10.06
CA SER A 331 24.96 7.62 -9.64
C SER A 331 24.18 8.29 -8.49
N ASN A 332 22.85 8.33 -8.58
CA ASN A 332 22.00 8.89 -7.52
C ASN A 332 22.16 8.09 -6.21
N LEU A 333 22.18 6.76 -6.31
CA LEU A 333 22.35 5.87 -5.15
C LEU A 333 23.72 6.09 -4.49
N GLN A 334 24.79 6.20 -5.29
CA GLN A 334 26.12 6.48 -4.79
C GLN A 334 26.21 7.86 -4.11
N GLU A 335 25.60 8.88 -4.68
CA GLU A 335 25.57 10.22 -4.11
C GLU A 335 24.84 10.25 -2.77
N ILE A 336 23.69 9.58 -2.66
CA ILE A 336 22.95 9.45 -1.38
C ILE A 336 23.80 8.70 -0.35
N TYR A 337 24.50 7.66 -0.77
CA TYR A 337 25.37 6.89 0.12
C TYR A 337 26.53 7.73 0.65
N ASP A 338 27.16 8.51 -0.22
CA ASP A 338 28.33 9.33 0.12
C ASP A 338 27.97 10.53 1.01
N TYR A 339 26.84 11.17 0.77
CA TYR A 339 26.39 12.35 1.50
C TYR A 339 25.41 12.04 2.64
N GLY A 340 24.85 10.83 2.69
CA GLY A 340 23.92 10.40 3.74
C GLY A 340 22.75 11.38 3.87
N VAL A 341 22.49 11.85 5.10
CA VAL A 341 21.38 12.78 5.39
C VAL A 341 21.50 14.09 4.62
N ASP A 342 22.74 14.55 4.33
CA ASP A 342 22.98 15.82 3.64
C ASP A 342 22.52 15.78 2.16
N ALA A 343 22.42 14.57 1.54
CA ALA A 343 21.83 14.41 0.21
C ALA A 343 20.38 14.91 0.13
N PHE A 344 19.65 14.86 1.24
CA PHE A 344 18.25 15.31 1.30
C PHE A 344 18.07 16.82 1.21
N PHE A 345 19.07 17.59 1.61
CA PHE A 345 19.04 19.05 1.42
C PHE A 345 19.18 19.46 -0.05
N ASN A 346 19.68 18.53 -0.87
CA ASN A 346 19.91 18.74 -2.30
C ASN A 346 19.16 17.73 -3.16
N ILE A 347 18.11 17.08 -2.65
CA ILE A 347 17.38 16.01 -3.33
C ILE A 347 16.82 16.47 -4.70
N GLU A 348 16.54 17.78 -4.83
CA GLU A 348 16.06 18.39 -6.08
C GLU A 348 17.16 18.48 -7.14
N THR A 349 18.43 18.29 -6.78
CA THR A 349 19.59 18.33 -7.68
C THR A 349 20.13 16.94 -8.02
N LEU A 350 19.60 15.89 -7.40
CA LEU A 350 19.96 14.48 -7.64
C LEU A 350 19.39 13.93 -8.97
N GLY A 351 18.66 14.72 -9.73
CA GLY A 351 17.93 14.33 -10.95
C GLY A 351 18.62 14.64 -12.27
#